data_9a243962121301b06ac68b2157d2c204
#
_entry.id   9a243962121301b06ac68b2157d2c204
#
_cell.length_a   1.000
_cell.length_b   1.000
_cell.length_c   1.000
_cell.angle_alpha   90.00
_cell.angle_beta   90.00
_cell.angle_gamma   90.00
#
_symmetry.space_group_name_H-M   'P 1'
#
loop_
_entity.id
_entity.type
_entity.pdbx_description
1 polymer ?
#
loop_
_entity_poly.entity_id
_entity_poly.type
_entity_poly.pdbx_seq_one_letter_code
_entity_poly.pdbx_strand_id
1 'polypeptide(L)'
;MVQIEQHVWGMTPEGEAIILYTMRNDKGAEVKITNFGAAIVSVTMPDREGRMADVVLGYKHPEGYFFDGAASGKSVGRCANRIWESRVETNRVVMSLLSEDGDQNYPGELNVEAAFDFDDENSLEITYLARTDKTTVVNLTNHVYFNLAGEGSGSVLDHQLRLNSSQVLEMNDKQIPTGRLLDAAGTPQDFREFRPFRPGIDSEFNHIRDFKGYDHPFVIDGWKPNILGEVGCLREQTSGRCVTVLSSQPSVMIYTGNWLAGGCPETKSGGRYNDYDGVAIECQNYPDAVNHPEFPSPLLRPGETYCQKIVFRFGTFA
;
A
#
# COMPACT_ATOMS: atom_id res chain seq x y z
N MET A 1 22.40 -12.37 3.55
CA MET A 1 22.53 -11.12 2.74
C MET A 1 21.55 -11.20 1.58
N VAL A 2 20.73 -10.18 1.36
CA VAL A 2 19.71 -10.20 0.29
C VAL A 2 20.38 -10.20 -1.08
N GLN A 3 19.96 -11.12 -1.94
CA GLN A 3 20.37 -11.18 -3.35
C GLN A 3 19.37 -10.40 -4.19
N ILE A 4 19.86 -9.57 -5.11
CA ILE A 4 19.02 -8.78 -6.02
C ILE A 4 19.35 -9.16 -7.45
N GLU A 5 18.36 -9.65 -8.18
CA GLU A 5 18.42 -9.94 -9.61
C GLU A 5 17.47 -9.00 -10.36
N GLN A 6 17.80 -8.68 -11.62
CA GLN A 6 16.93 -7.87 -12.47
C GLN A 6 16.90 -8.41 -13.91
N HIS A 7 15.77 -8.22 -14.55
CA HIS A 7 15.63 -8.50 -15.99
C HIS A 7 14.58 -7.58 -16.63
N VAL A 8 14.68 -7.44 -17.95
CA VAL A 8 13.61 -6.78 -18.72
C VAL A 8 12.40 -7.70 -18.71
N TRP A 9 11.31 -7.23 -18.08
CA TRP A 9 10.07 -7.98 -17.93
C TRP A 9 9.12 -7.75 -19.12
N GLY A 10 9.20 -6.57 -19.73
CA GLY A 10 8.43 -6.19 -20.90
C GLY A 10 8.76 -4.77 -21.35
N MET A 11 7.91 -4.22 -22.22
CA MET A 11 8.05 -2.87 -22.75
C MET A 11 6.72 -2.13 -22.59
N THR A 12 6.77 -0.81 -22.38
CA THR A 12 5.57 0.02 -22.50
C THR A 12 5.14 0.15 -23.96
N PRO A 13 3.90 0.59 -24.25
CA PRO A 13 3.49 0.89 -25.61
C PRO A 13 4.38 1.90 -26.32
N GLU A 14 5.05 2.79 -25.58
CA GLU A 14 5.98 3.81 -26.08
C GLU A 14 7.40 3.27 -26.29
N GLY A 15 7.66 2.00 -25.92
CA GLY A 15 8.93 1.32 -26.12
C GLY A 15 9.94 1.49 -24.98
N GLU A 16 9.51 1.92 -23.81
CA GLU A 16 10.35 2.00 -22.61
C GLU A 16 10.46 0.64 -21.91
N ALA A 17 11.65 0.30 -21.42
CA ALA A 17 11.88 -0.99 -20.76
C ALA A 17 11.24 -1.04 -19.36
N ILE A 18 10.45 -2.08 -19.12
CA ILE A 18 9.90 -2.42 -17.81
C ILE A 18 10.83 -3.44 -17.18
N ILE A 19 11.42 -3.07 -16.06
CA ILE A 19 12.36 -3.90 -15.31
C ILE A 19 11.67 -4.55 -14.14
N LEU A 20 11.87 -5.85 -13.96
CA LEU A 20 11.47 -6.58 -12.74
C LEU A 20 12.72 -6.86 -11.91
N TYR A 21 12.67 -6.48 -10.65
CA TYR A 21 13.67 -6.76 -9.63
C TYR A 21 13.16 -7.87 -8.74
N THR A 22 13.99 -8.86 -8.47
CA THR A 22 13.73 -9.94 -7.51
C THR A 22 14.73 -9.82 -6.37
N MET A 23 14.22 -9.57 -5.18
CA MET A 23 14.99 -9.48 -3.93
C MET A 23 14.71 -10.74 -3.13
N ARG A 24 15.74 -11.55 -2.85
CA ARG A 24 15.63 -12.82 -2.11
C ARG A 24 16.53 -12.79 -0.90
N ASN A 25 15.98 -13.12 0.28
CA ASN A 25 16.76 -13.21 1.51
C ASN A 25 17.29 -14.63 1.79
N ASP A 26 18.14 -14.77 2.79
CA ASP A 26 18.78 -16.04 3.16
C ASP A 26 17.78 -17.08 3.70
N LYS A 27 16.54 -16.68 4.06
CA LYS A 27 15.44 -17.56 4.50
C LYS A 27 14.56 -18.05 3.34
N GLY A 28 14.86 -17.63 2.10
CA GLY A 28 14.12 -18.00 0.90
C GLY A 28 12.84 -17.19 0.66
N ALA A 29 12.56 -16.19 1.48
CA ALA A 29 11.50 -15.23 1.19
C ALA A 29 11.91 -14.32 0.02
N GLU A 30 10.93 -13.91 -0.78
CA GLU A 30 11.18 -13.19 -2.03
C GLU A 30 10.20 -12.02 -2.19
N VAL A 31 10.72 -10.89 -2.63
CA VAL A 31 9.95 -9.70 -3.02
C VAL A 31 10.27 -9.36 -4.46
N LYS A 32 9.25 -9.17 -5.28
CA LYS A 32 9.40 -8.65 -6.66
C LYS A 32 8.80 -7.26 -6.76
N ILE A 33 9.56 -6.35 -7.36
CA ILE A 33 9.16 -4.98 -7.61
C ILE A 33 9.48 -4.58 -9.04
N THR A 34 8.76 -3.61 -9.59
CA THR A 34 8.98 -3.12 -10.96
C THR A 34 9.11 -1.61 -11.00
N ASN A 35 9.88 -1.11 -11.96
CA ASN A 35 10.00 0.33 -12.23
C ASN A 35 8.74 0.93 -12.87
N PHE A 36 7.77 0.13 -13.28
CA PHE A 36 6.47 0.64 -13.72
C PHE A 36 5.58 0.95 -12.50
N GLY A 37 5.40 2.24 -12.20
CA GLY A 37 4.67 2.72 -11.04
C GLY A 37 5.38 2.50 -9.70
N ALA A 38 6.69 2.15 -9.70
CA ALA A 38 7.42 1.72 -8.51
C ALA A 38 6.58 0.72 -7.67
N ALA A 39 6.16 -0.37 -8.34
CA ALA A 39 5.14 -1.27 -7.82
C ALA A 39 5.71 -2.54 -7.20
N ILE A 40 5.07 -2.99 -6.11
CA ILE A 40 5.23 -4.34 -5.56
C ILE A 40 4.44 -5.30 -6.44
N VAL A 41 5.11 -6.29 -7.03
CA VAL A 41 4.52 -7.29 -7.93
C VAL A 41 4.20 -8.59 -7.21
N SER A 42 5.08 -9.01 -6.28
CA SER A 42 4.98 -10.30 -5.58
C SER A 42 5.67 -10.20 -4.22
N VAL A 43 5.13 -10.88 -3.23
CA VAL A 43 5.73 -11.06 -1.92
C VAL A 43 5.52 -12.52 -1.50
N THR A 44 6.57 -13.35 -1.60
CA THR A 44 6.50 -14.78 -1.29
C THR A 44 7.03 -15.04 0.11
N MET A 45 6.14 -15.51 1.00
CA MET A 45 6.44 -15.70 2.42
C MET A 45 6.04 -17.10 2.91
N PRO A 46 6.76 -17.67 3.89
CA PRO A 46 6.40 -18.96 4.48
C PRO A 46 5.15 -18.83 5.38
N ASP A 47 4.38 -19.91 5.46
CA ASP A 47 3.39 -20.12 6.51
C ASP A 47 4.04 -20.74 7.76
N ARG A 48 3.22 -21.08 8.80
CA ARG A 48 3.71 -21.70 10.03
C ARG A 48 4.33 -23.09 9.84
N GLU A 49 4.08 -23.73 8.70
CA GLU A 49 4.65 -25.03 8.31
C GLU A 49 5.81 -24.89 7.32
N GLY A 50 6.22 -23.64 6.97
CA GLY A 50 7.29 -23.35 6.03
C GLY A 50 6.87 -23.40 4.57
N ARG A 51 5.58 -23.55 4.24
CA ARG A 51 5.11 -23.55 2.84
C ARG A 51 5.06 -22.13 2.31
N MET A 52 5.76 -21.90 1.21
CA MET A 52 5.84 -20.57 0.58
C MET A 52 4.57 -20.28 -0.23
N ALA A 53 4.06 -19.04 -0.14
CA ALA A 53 3.01 -18.53 -1.02
C ALA A 53 3.21 -17.04 -1.29
N ASP A 54 2.81 -16.61 -2.47
CA ASP A 54 2.69 -15.18 -2.79
C ASP A 54 1.48 -14.60 -2.04
N VAL A 55 1.68 -13.57 -1.25
CA VAL A 55 0.67 -13.01 -0.34
C VAL A 55 0.15 -11.64 -0.77
N VAL A 56 0.40 -11.24 -2.03
CA VAL A 56 -0.12 -9.99 -2.59
C VAL A 56 -0.78 -10.22 -3.94
N LEU A 57 -1.77 -9.40 -4.26
CA LEU A 57 -2.40 -9.40 -5.56
C LEU A 57 -1.48 -8.77 -6.61
N GLY A 58 -1.65 -9.13 -7.86
CA GLY A 58 -0.92 -8.57 -8.99
C GLY A 58 -1.17 -9.36 -10.28
N TYR A 59 -0.36 -9.09 -11.30
CA TYR A 59 -0.54 -9.67 -12.63
C TYR A 59 0.71 -10.42 -13.05
N LYS A 60 0.50 -11.45 -13.87
CA LYS A 60 1.56 -12.32 -14.38
C LYS A 60 2.47 -11.60 -15.36
N HIS A 61 1.91 -10.64 -16.11
CA HIS A 61 2.59 -9.93 -17.19
C HIS A 61 2.49 -8.41 -16.98
N PRO A 62 3.45 -7.62 -17.44
CA PRO A 62 3.47 -6.17 -17.23
C PRO A 62 2.27 -5.46 -17.87
N GLU A 63 1.70 -6.01 -18.94
CA GLU A 63 0.51 -5.45 -19.60
C GLU A 63 -0.71 -5.38 -18.68
N GLY A 64 -0.78 -6.28 -17.67
CA GLY A 64 -1.81 -6.23 -16.64
C GLY A 64 -1.81 -4.95 -15.84
N TYR A 65 -0.64 -4.34 -15.67
CA TYR A 65 -0.49 -3.07 -14.92
C TYR A 65 -0.86 -1.83 -15.74
N PHE A 66 -0.93 -1.91 -17.08
CA PHE A 66 -1.25 -0.73 -17.92
C PHE A 66 -2.71 -0.31 -17.78
N PHE A 67 -3.59 -1.27 -17.65
CA PHE A 67 -5.05 -1.07 -17.60
C PHE A 67 -5.64 -1.42 -16.22
N ASP A 68 -4.79 -1.50 -15.22
CA ASP A 68 -5.16 -1.81 -13.85
C ASP A 68 -5.84 -0.62 -13.17
N GLY A 69 -7.17 -0.66 -13.09
CA GLY A 69 -7.97 0.33 -12.37
C GLY A 69 -7.82 0.27 -10.84
N ALA A 70 -7.24 -0.84 -10.33
CA ALA A 70 -7.04 -1.06 -8.89
C ALA A 70 -5.71 -0.50 -8.36
N ALA A 71 -4.83 0.00 -9.23
CA ALA A 71 -3.48 0.47 -8.88
C ALA A 71 -2.63 -0.55 -8.10
N SER A 72 -2.80 -1.86 -8.39
CA SER A 72 -2.24 -2.98 -7.63
C SER A 72 -0.73 -2.85 -7.42
N GLY A 73 -0.33 -2.76 -6.16
CA GLY A 73 1.07 -2.67 -5.73
C GLY A 73 1.79 -1.36 -6.04
N LYS A 74 1.18 -0.42 -6.77
CA LYS A 74 1.82 0.81 -7.23
C LYS A 74 2.07 1.81 -6.11
N SER A 75 3.13 2.59 -6.26
CA SER A 75 3.32 3.83 -5.52
C SER A 75 2.39 4.89 -6.10
N VAL A 76 1.49 5.44 -5.28
CA VAL A 76 0.46 6.39 -5.69
C VAL A 76 0.67 7.75 -5.04
N GLY A 77 0.13 8.79 -5.70
CA GLY A 77 0.31 10.21 -5.36
C GLY A 77 1.15 10.91 -6.43
N ARG A 78 0.55 11.61 -7.41
CA ARG A 78 1.14 12.24 -8.64
C ARG A 78 2.03 11.33 -9.54
N CYS A 79 2.34 10.07 -9.22
CA CYS A 79 3.37 9.27 -9.90
C CYS A 79 2.95 7.83 -10.28
N ALA A 80 1.71 7.44 -10.09
CA ALA A 80 1.21 6.14 -10.54
C ALA A 80 1.26 6.02 -12.08
N ASN A 81 1.45 4.80 -12.58
CA ASN A 81 1.50 4.48 -14.02
C ASN A 81 2.63 5.16 -14.83
N ARG A 82 3.72 5.55 -14.16
CA ARG A 82 4.93 6.10 -14.78
C ARG A 82 6.05 5.08 -14.78
N ILE A 83 6.95 5.16 -15.76
CA ILE A 83 8.26 4.49 -15.70
C ILE A 83 9.18 5.34 -14.82
N TRP A 84 9.82 4.68 -13.86
CA TRP A 84 10.81 5.29 -12.99
C TRP A 84 12.21 4.89 -13.45
N GLU A 85 13.13 5.83 -13.42
CA GLU A 85 14.54 5.49 -13.47
C GLU A 85 14.88 4.65 -12.25
N SER A 86 15.73 3.63 -12.40
CA SER A 86 15.98 2.71 -11.32
C SER A 86 17.43 2.25 -11.26
N ARG A 87 17.93 2.03 -10.04
CA ARG A 87 19.27 1.51 -9.76
C ARG A 87 19.24 0.53 -8.60
N VAL A 88 20.15 -0.44 -8.66
CA VAL A 88 20.38 -1.39 -7.55
C VAL A 88 21.55 -0.87 -6.70
N GLU A 89 21.36 -0.82 -5.40
CA GLU A 89 22.38 -0.62 -4.37
C GLU A 89 22.54 -1.91 -3.56
N THR A 90 23.43 -1.97 -2.60
CA THR A 90 23.85 -3.22 -1.94
C THR A 90 22.69 -4.13 -1.47
N ASN A 91 21.65 -3.59 -0.85
CA ASN A 91 20.50 -4.36 -0.33
C ASN A 91 19.16 -3.70 -0.69
N ARG A 92 19.14 -2.80 -1.66
CA ARG A 92 17.96 -2.03 -2.03
C ARG A 92 17.87 -1.77 -3.52
N VAL A 93 16.65 -1.51 -3.95
CA VAL A 93 16.36 -0.94 -5.26
C VAL A 93 15.85 0.47 -5.05
N VAL A 94 16.46 1.43 -5.72
CA VAL A 94 16.07 2.83 -5.65
C VAL A 94 15.48 3.22 -7.01
N MET A 95 14.32 3.84 -6.98
CA MET A 95 13.58 4.29 -8.16
C MET A 95 13.35 5.80 -8.04
N SER A 96 13.57 6.55 -9.12
CA SER A 96 13.42 8.00 -9.15
C SER A 96 12.56 8.46 -10.32
N LEU A 97 11.77 9.50 -10.09
CA LEU A 97 10.87 10.08 -11.07
C LEU A 97 10.87 11.61 -10.94
N LEU A 98 10.93 12.28 -12.08
CA LEU A 98 10.63 13.69 -12.19
C LEU A 98 9.17 13.87 -12.64
N SER A 99 8.36 14.54 -11.80
CA SER A 99 7.02 15.02 -12.17
C SER A 99 7.11 16.50 -12.46
N GLU A 100 6.90 16.90 -13.71
CA GLU A 100 7.06 18.28 -14.18
C GLU A 100 6.04 19.23 -13.55
N ASP A 101 6.34 20.55 -13.59
CA ASP A 101 5.40 21.59 -13.15
C ASP A 101 4.08 21.52 -13.93
N GLY A 102 2.96 21.45 -13.23
CA GLY A 102 1.62 21.32 -13.82
C GLY A 102 1.19 19.87 -14.09
N ASP A 103 2.04 18.87 -13.84
CA ASP A 103 1.65 17.48 -13.95
C ASP A 103 0.49 17.17 -12.99
N GLN A 104 -0.58 16.52 -13.49
CA GLN A 104 -1.83 16.28 -12.77
C GLN A 104 -2.46 17.56 -12.15
N ASN A 105 -2.16 18.73 -12.72
CA ASN A 105 -2.53 20.08 -12.24
C ASN A 105 -1.87 20.49 -10.91
N TYR A 106 -0.84 19.81 -10.44
CA TYR A 106 -0.08 20.21 -9.26
C TYR A 106 0.99 21.26 -9.64
N PRO A 107 1.17 22.30 -8.81
CA PRO A 107 2.24 23.28 -9.03
C PRO A 107 3.61 22.68 -8.66
N GLY A 108 4.62 23.14 -9.37
CA GLY A 108 6.02 22.84 -9.12
C GLY A 108 6.51 21.52 -9.68
N GLU A 109 7.77 21.51 -10.05
CA GLU A 109 8.52 20.30 -10.34
C GLU A 109 8.70 19.50 -9.06
N LEU A 110 8.43 18.20 -9.12
CA LEU A 110 8.60 17.30 -7.98
C LEU A 110 9.57 16.17 -8.35
N ASN A 111 10.74 16.17 -7.72
CA ASN A 111 11.67 15.05 -7.76
C ASN A 111 11.29 14.05 -6.67
N VAL A 112 10.91 12.84 -7.05
CA VAL A 112 10.50 11.76 -6.15
C VAL A 112 11.49 10.62 -6.22
N GLU A 113 11.83 10.06 -5.05
CA GLU A 113 12.59 8.82 -4.93
C GLU A 113 11.81 7.83 -4.05
N ALA A 114 11.73 6.58 -4.49
CA ALA A 114 11.22 5.45 -3.72
C ALA A 114 12.33 4.41 -3.56
N ALA A 115 12.77 4.16 -2.34
CA ALA A 115 13.75 3.13 -2.02
C ALA A 115 13.07 1.95 -1.37
N PHE A 116 13.30 0.75 -1.91
CA PHE A 116 12.79 -0.52 -1.41
C PHE A 116 13.94 -1.31 -0.79
N ASP A 117 13.89 -1.51 0.52
CA ASP A 117 14.85 -2.31 1.29
C ASP A 117 14.17 -3.60 1.74
N PHE A 118 14.82 -4.74 1.48
CA PHE A 118 14.36 -6.04 1.99
C PHE A 118 15.44 -6.67 2.85
N ASP A 119 15.07 -7.32 3.95
CA ASP A 119 16.04 -7.87 4.89
C ASP A 119 15.83 -9.38 5.19
N ASP A 120 16.79 -9.93 5.97
CA ASP A 120 16.74 -11.33 6.39
C ASP A 120 15.72 -11.61 7.52
N GLU A 121 15.05 -10.56 8.03
CA GLU A 121 13.93 -10.66 9.00
C GLU A 121 12.56 -10.58 8.33
N ASN A 122 12.50 -10.73 6.98
CA ASN A 122 11.31 -10.62 6.16
C ASN A 122 10.62 -9.25 6.27
N SER A 123 11.41 -8.19 6.43
CA SER A 123 10.92 -6.81 6.47
C SER A 123 11.14 -6.15 5.11
N LEU A 124 10.08 -5.63 4.52
CA LEU A 124 10.13 -4.76 3.35
C LEU A 124 9.88 -3.32 3.80
N GLU A 125 10.88 -2.47 3.73
CA GLU A 125 10.75 -1.03 3.97
C GLU A 125 10.66 -0.29 2.63
N ILE A 126 9.72 0.65 2.54
CA ILE A 126 9.64 1.63 1.45
C ILE A 126 9.91 2.99 2.05
N THR A 127 10.97 3.67 1.57
CA THR A 127 11.25 5.06 1.93
C THR A 127 10.95 5.95 0.74
N TYR A 128 10.02 6.89 0.91
CA TYR A 128 9.73 7.95 -0.06
C TYR A 128 10.46 9.22 0.31
N LEU A 129 11.19 9.78 -0.64
CA LEU A 129 11.81 11.10 -0.56
C LEU A 129 11.25 11.97 -1.68
N ALA A 130 10.96 13.24 -1.39
CA ALA A 130 10.61 14.19 -2.44
C ALA A 130 11.13 15.60 -2.15
N ARG A 131 11.42 16.34 -3.23
CA ARG A 131 11.80 17.77 -3.22
C ARG A 131 11.12 18.49 -4.36
N THR A 132 10.86 19.78 -4.16
CA THR A 132 10.15 20.62 -5.12
C THR A 132 10.78 22.00 -5.26
N ASP A 133 10.57 22.65 -6.39
CA ASP A 133 10.96 24.04 -6.66
C ASP A 133 9.84 25.06 -6.31
N LYS A 134 8.58 24.60 -6.14
CA LYS A 134 7.43 25.43 -5.72
C LYS A 134 6.66 24.73 -4.62
N THR A 135 5.95 25.49 -3.78
CA THR A 135 5.05 24.91 -2.79
C THR A 135 4.00 24.05 -3.48
N THR A 136 3.92 22.79 -3.09
CA THR A 136 3.00 21.79 -3.68
C THR A 136 2.48 20.83 -2.63
N VAL A 137 1.48 20.01 -3.01
CA VAL A 137 0.93 18.95 -2.16
C VAL A 137 1.67 17.64 -2.45
N VAL A 138 2.09 16.93 -1.40
CA VAL A 138 2.72 15.61 -1.51
C VAL A 138 2.07 14.67 -0.49
N ASN A 139 1.53 13.54 -0.97
CA ASN A 139 0.99 12.48 -0.14
C ASN A 139 1.22 11.14 -0.85
N LEU A 140 2.37 10.53 -0.59
CA LEU A 140 2.80 9.29 -1.26
C LEU A 140 2.48 8.08 -0.38
N THR A 141 1.95 7.02 -1.01
CA THR A 141 1.69 5.73 -0.38
C THR A 141 1.91 4.58 -1.37
N ASN A 142 1.80 3.33 -0.91
CA ASN A 142 1.82 2.14 -1.76
C ASN A 142 0.47 1.41 -1.67
N HIS A 143 -0.08 1.05 -2.83
CA HIS A 143 -1.40 0.44 -2.96
C HIS A 143 -1.33 -1.09 -3.13
N VAL A 144 -0.50 -1.75 -2.30
CA VAL A 144 -0.41 -3.21 -2.30
C VAL A 144 -1.65 -3.83 -1.66
N TYR A 145 -2.22 -4.85 -2.32
CA TYR A 145 -3.33 -5.64 -1.78
C TYR A 145 -2.78 -6.94 -1.19
N PHE A 146 -3.02 -7.16 0.09
CA PHE A 146 -2.64 -8.39 0.78
C PHE A 146 -3.73 -9.44 0.72
N ASN A 147 -3.32 -10.70 0.50
CA ASN A 147 -4.09 -11.90 0.81
C ASN A 147 -3.15 -12.92 1.44
N LEU A 148 -3.13 -13.00 2.77
CA LEU A 148 -2.18 -13.83 3.52
C LEU A 148 -2.46 -15.33 3.43
N ALA A 149 -3.64 -15.73 2.93
CA ALA A 149 -3.94 -17.12 2.58
C ALA A 149 -3.21 -17.57 1.29
N GLY A 150 -2.84 -16.59 0.46
CA GLY A 150 -2.15 -16.74 -0.82
C GLY A 150 -2.90 -16.02 -1.94
N GLU A 151 -2.16 -15.54 -2.95
CA GLU A 151 -2.74 -14.94 -4.15
C GLU A 151 -3.67 -15.95 -4.85
N GLY A 152 -4.88 -15.52 -5.22
CA GLY A 152 -5.88 -16.39 -5.83
C GLY A 152 -6.63 -17.32 -4.87
N SER A 153 -6.42 -17.22 -3.54
CA SER A 153 -7.13 -18.03 -2.54
C SER A 153 -8.56 -17.58 -2.23
N GLY A 154 -9.03 -16.49 -2.87
CA GLY A 154 -10.37 -15.92 -2.67
C GLY A 154 -10.39 -14.83 -1.60
N SER A 155 -11.54 -14.69 -0.93
CA SER A 155 -11.88 -13.55 -0.09
C SER A 155 -11.03 -13.40 1.17
N VAL A 156 -10.62 -12.16 1.48
CA VAL A 156 -9.89 -11.76 2.70
C VAL A 156 -10.82 -11.39 3.88
N LEU A 157 -12.14 -11.52 3.73
CA LEU A 157 -13.09 -11.05 4.75
C LEU A 157 -12.93 -11.74 6.11
N ASP A 158 -12.34 -12.92 6.15
CA ASP A 158 -12.04 -13.67 7.39
C ASP A 158 -10.62 -13.43 7.92
N HIS A 159 -9.78 -12.67 7.20
CA HIS A 159 -8.53 -12.15 7.76
C HIS A 159 -8.84 -11.24 8.94
N GLN A 160 -7.99 -11.26 9.94
CA GLN A 160 -8.18 -10.46 11.16
C GLN A 160 -7.23 -9.27 11.16
N LEU A 161 -7.79 -8.08 11.32
CA LEU A 161 -7.05 -6.83 11.44
C LEU A 161 -7.04 -6.36 12.90
N ARG A 162 -5.90 -5.83 13.35
CA ARG A 162 -5.77 -4.98 14.53
C ARG A 162 -5.08 -3.69 14.12
N LEU A 163 -5.61 -2.56 14.55
CA LEU A 163 -5.05 -1.23 14.32
C LEU A 163 -4.76 -0.50 15.64
N ASN A 164 -3.68 0.24 15.65
CA ASN A 164 -3.38 1.23 16.70
C ASN A 164 -4.13 2.54 16.39
N SER A 165 -5.45 2.46 16.40
CA SER A 165 -6.35 3.55 16.02
C SER A 165 -7.64 3.51 16.83
N SER A 166 -7.97 4.62 17.45
CA SER A 166 -9.24 4.82 18.17
C SER A 166 -10.24 5.68 17.38
N GLN A 167 -9.81 6.33 16.31
CA GLN A 167 -10.61 7.28 15.54
C GLN A 167 -10.51 7.04 14.04
N VAL A 168 -11.60 7.39 13.34
CA VAL A 168 -11.72 7.33 11.88
C VAL A 168 -12.09 8.72 11.37
N LEU A 169 -11.53 9.14 10.23
CA LEU A 169 -12.01 10.34 9.54
C LEU A 169 -13.42 10.12 9.01
N GLU A 170 -14.33 11.03 9.32
CA GLU A 170 -15.66 10.99 8.75
C GLU A 170 -15.61 11.32 7.26
N MET A 171 -16.21 10.44 6.47
CA MET A 171 -16.33 10.61 5.02
C MET A 171 -17.77 10.96 4.66
N ASN A 172 -17.97 11.89 3.72
CA ASN A 172 -19.28 12.17 3.16
C ASN A 172 -19.65 11.11 2.08
N ASP A 173 -20.83 11.25 1.48
CA ASP A 173 -21.36 10.37 0.42
C ASP A 173 -20.54 10.37 -0.90
N LYS A 174 -19.58 11.30 -1.03
CA LYS A 174 -18.63 11.36 -2.15
C LYS A 174 -17.24 10.85 -1.78
N GLN A 175 -17.10 10.18 -0.62
CA GLN A 175 -15.82 9.71 -0.10
C GLN A 175 -14.78 10.83 0.13
N ILE A 176 -15.24 12.01 0.51
CA ILE A 176 -14.40 13.15 0.85
C ILE A 176 -14.48 13.36 2.37
N PRO A 177 -13.36 13.54 3.08
CA PRO A 177 -13.37 13.87 4.51
C PRO A 177 -14.18 15.12 4.81
N THR A 178 -14.93 15.08 5.93
CA THR A 178 -15.72 16.23 6.39
C THR A 178 -14.94 17.15 7.33
N GLY A 179 -13.73 16.77 7.72
CA GLY A 179 -12.92 17.44 8.75
C GLY A 179 -13.15 16.86 10.16
N ARG A 180 -14.15 16.01 10.37
CA ARG A 180 -14.46 15.44 11.67
C ARG A 180 -13.78 14.09 11.89
N LEU A 181 -13.41 13.83 13.17
CA LEU A 181 -12.95 12.54 13.64
C LEU A 181 -14.10 11.85 14.40
N LEU A 182 -14.36 10.60 14.07
CA LEU A 182 -15.36 9.76 14.73
C LEU A 182 -14.66 8.74 15.63
N ASP A 183 -15.20 8.52 16.82
CA ASP A 183 -14.74 7.44 17.71
C ASP A 183 -15.12 6.08 17.07
N ALA A 184 -14.14 5.21 16.93
CA ALA A 184 -14.36 3.87 16.42
C ALA A 184 -15.02 2.92 17.43
N ALA A 185 -14.96 3.25 18.72
CA ALA A 185 -15.42 2.39 19.80
C ALA A 185 -16.89 1.96 19.65
N GLY A 186 -17.13 0.65 19.77
CA GLY A 186 -18.47 0.08 19.68
C GLY A 186 -19.06 0.04 18.26
N THR A 187 -18.29 0.42 17.24
CA THR A 187 -18.68 0.34 15.83
C THR A 187 -17.99 -0.82 15.12
N PRO A 188 -18.42 -1.21 13.90
CA PRO A 188 -17.68 -2.14 13.07
C PRO A 188 -16.27 -1.68 12.69
N GLN A 189 -15.95 -0.38 12.82
CA GLN A 189 -14.63 0.19 12.55
C GLN A 189 -13.66 0.09 13.74
N ASP A 190 -14.08 -0.49 14.87
CA ASP A 190 -13.23 -0.69 16.04
C ASP A 190 -12.29 -1.89 15.85
N PHE A 191 -11.09 -1.63 15.36
CA PHE A 191 -10.01 -2.62 15.17
C PHE A 191 -8.92 -2.56 16.26
N ARG A 192 -9.17 -1.99 17.43
CA ARG A 192 -8.17 -1.98 18.51
C ARG A 192 -7.79 -3.37 18.99
N GLU A 193 -8.67 -4.36 18.79
CA GLU A 193 -8.42 -5.79 18.98
C GLU A 193 -8.55 -6.53 17.65
N PHE A 194 -7.90 -7.70 17.52
CA PHE A 194 -8.02 -8.50 16.31
C PHE A 194 -9.46 -8.93 16.03
N ARG A 195 -9.98 -8.52 14.89
CA ARG A 195 -11.31 -8.93 14.44
C ARG A 195 -11.36 -9.04 12.92
N PRO A 196 -12.19 -9.96 12.38
CA PRO A 196 -12.37 -10.11 10.95
C PRO A 196 -13.16 -8.96 10.33
N PHE A 197 -13.02 -8.76 9.02
CA PHE A 197 -13.80 -7.75 8.28
C PHE A 197 -15.27 -8.14 8.10
N ARG A 198 -15.55 -9.44 7.94
CA ARG A 198 -16.88 -9.97 7.59
C ARG A 198 -18.03 -9.41 8.43
N PRO A 199 -17.98 -9.38 9.77
CA PRO A 199 -19.09 -8.84 10.56
C PRO A 199 -19.41 -7.37 10.27
N GLY A 200 -18.42 -6.59 9.86
CA GLY A 200 -18.63 -5.20 9.45
C GLY A 200 -19.27 -5.09 8.07
N ILE A 201 -18.80 -5.92 7.13
CA ILE A 201 -19.38 -6.00 5.76
C ILE A 201 -20.84 -6.42 5.81
N ASP A 202 -21.18 -7.41 6.65
CA ASP A 202 -22.54 -7.93 6.79
C ASP A 202 -23.44 -7.03 7.67
N SER A 203 -22.92 -5.92 8.20
CA SER A 203 -23.66 -5.02 9.07
C SER A 203 -24.46 -3.97 8.31
N GLU A 204 -25.48 -3.41 8.96
CA GLU A 204 -26.24 -2.25 8.46
C GLU A 204 -25.57 -0.91 8.79
N PHE A 205 -24.30 -0.92 9.19
CA PHE A 205 -23.56 0.30 9.51
C PHE A 205 -23.34 1.13 8.23
N ASN A 206 -23.98 2.29 8.17
CA ASN A 206 -24.11 3.09 6.95
C ASN A 206 -22.77 3.34 6.25
N HIS A 207 -21.73 3.75 7.00
CA HIS A 207 -20.43 4.06 6.42
C HIS A 207 -19.81 2.86 5.67
N ILE A 208 -19.99 1.63 6.15
CA ILE A 208 -19.46 0.43 5.48
C ILE A 208 -20.39 -0.02 4.37
N ARG A 209 -21.71 -0.06 4.62
CA ARG A 209 -22.71 -0.45 3.63
C ARG A 209 -22.67 0.43 2.38
N ASP A 210 -22.61 1.74 2.56
CA ASP A 210 -22.68 2.72 1.47
C ASP A 210 -21.44 2.69 0.58
N PHE A 211 -20.30 2.22 1.10
CA PHE A 211 -19.05 2.00 0.36
C PHE A 211 -18.83 0.54 -0.05
N LYS A 212 -19.82 -0.33 0.14
CA LYS A 212 -19.75 -1.76 -0.16
C LYS A 212 -18.63 -2.48 0.61
N GLY A 213 -18.10 -1.87 1.67
CA GLY A 213 -17.00 -2.40 2.46
C GLY A 213 -16.20 -1.32 3.16
N TYR A 214 -15.04 -1.72 3.69
CA TYR A 214 -14.11 -0.73 4.24
C TYR A 214 -13.42 0.01 3.11
N ASP A 215 -13.39 1.32 3.23
CA ASP A 215 -12.66 2.28 2.41
C ASP A 215 -12.52 3.56 3.25
N HIS A 216 -11.79 3.45 4.36
CA HIS A 216 -11.82 4.45 5.42
C HIS A 216 -10.42 4.77 5.93
N PRO A 217 -10.12 6.06 6.17
CA PRO A 217 -8.87 6.52 6.77
C PRO A 217 -8.96 6.47 8.30
N PHE A 218 -8.14 5.62 8.90
CA PHE A 218 -7.98 5.44 10.34
C PHE A 218 -6.84 6.32 10.85
N VAL A 219 -7.07 7.06 11.93
CA VAL A 219 -6.08 7.93 12.57
C VAL A 219 -5.16 7.11 13.46
N ILE A 220 -3.84 7.24 13.32
CA ILE A 220 -2.88 6.49 14.12
C ILE A 220 -2.70 7.17 15.49
N ASP A 221 -3.05 6.44 16.54
CA ASP A 221 -2.96 6.92 17.93
C ASP A 221 -1.49 7.19 18.30
N GLY A 222 -1.27 8.36 18.91
CA GLY A 222 0.05 8.75 19.35
C GLY A 222 1.07 9.06 18.26
N TRP A 223 0.63 9.19 16.99
CA TRP A 223 1.51 9.57 15.88
C TRP A 223 2.29 10.85 16.18
N LYS A 224 3.54 10.89 15.73
CA LYS A 224 4.41 12.07 15.77
C LYS A 224 5.14 12.22 14.43
N PRO A 225 5.31 13.45 13.92
CA PRO A 225 5.99 13.68 12.66
C PRO A 225 7.38 13.01 12.60
N ASN A 226 7.66 12.33 11.49
CA ASN A 226 8.94 11.67 11.20
C ASN A 226 9.35 10.54 12.18
N ILE A 227 8.44 10.07 13.03
CA ILE A 227 8.69 8.93 13.91
C ILE A 227 8.00 7.70 13.32
N LEU A 228 8.78 6.64 13.11
CA LEU A 228 8.24 5.35 12.70
C LEU A 228 7.52 4.71 13.89
N GLY A 229 6.23 4.43 13.74
CA GLY A 229 5.38 3.81 14.76
C GLY A 229 4.61 2.63 14.19
N GLU A 230 4.16 1.72 15.06
CA GLU A 230 3.30 0.61 14.65
C GLU A 230 1.90 1.13 14.31
N VAL A 231 1.44 0.80 13.10
CA VAL A 231 0.10 1.09 12.58
C VAL A 231 -0.88 0.00 12.97
N GLY A 232 -0.47 -1.27 12.79
CA GLY A 232 -1.32 -2.42 13.08
C GLY A 232 -0.76 -3.72 12.53
N CYS A 233 -1.60 -4.75 12.58
CA CYS A 233 -1.25 -6.09 12.10
C CYS A 233 -2.45 -6.75 11.43
N LEU A 234 -2.23 -7.29 10.23
CA LEU A 234 -3.15 -8.19 9.55
C LEU A 234 -2.66 -9.64 9.73
N ARG A 235 -3.59 -10.57 9.98
CA ARG A 235 -3.25 -11.99 10.12
C ARG A 235 -4.30 -12.91 9.51
N GLU A 236 -3.87 -14.11 9.08
CA GLU A 236 -4.72 -15.14 8.52
C GLU A 236 -4.57 -16.46 9.34
N GLN A 237 -5.69 -17.00 9.79
CA GLN A 237 -5.73 -18.06 10.79
C GLN A 237 -5.22 -19.43 10.29
N THR A 238 -5.51 -19.77 9.03
CA THR A 238 -5.20 -21.10 8.49
C THR A 238 -3.70 -21.27 8.24
N SER A 239 -3.10 -20.32 7.54
CA SER A 239 -1.66 -20.33 7.27
C SER A 239 -0.82 -19.89 8.46
N GLY A 240 -1.40 -19.10 9.36
CA GLY A 240 -0.70 -18.43 10.44
C GLY A 240 0.15 -17.25 9.97
N ARG A 241 0.08 -16.84 8.72
CA ARG A 241 0.82 -15.67 8.24
C ARG A 241 0.27 -14.39 8.84
N CYS A 242 1.17 -13.46 9.11
CA CYS A 242 0.82 -12.11 9.52
C CYS A 242 1.76 -11.08 8.87
N VAL A 243 1.26 -9.86 8.76
CA VAL A 243 2.06 -8.68 8.40
C VAL A 243 1.80 -7.59 9.43
N THR A 244 2.87 -7.17 10.12
CA THR A 244 2.86 -5.99 10.97
C THR A 244 3.28 -4.79 10.14
N VAL A 245 2.48 -3.74 10.17
CA VAL A 245 2.70 -2.51 9.42
C VAL A 245 3.19 -1.42 10.35
N LEU A 246 4.32 -0.78 9.99
CA LEU A 246 4.82 0.41 10.67
C LEU A 246 4.88 1.55 9.66
N SER A 247 4.63 2.77 10.12
CA SER A 247 4.74 3.96 9.26
C SER A 247 5.09 5.21 10.05
N SER A 248 5.63 6.20 9.34
CA SER A 248 5.79 7.57 9.82
C SER A 248 4.61 8.48 9.46
N GLN A 249 3.59 7.95 8.79
CA GLN A 249 2.39 8.67 8.35
C GLN A 249 1.32 8.75 9.46
N PRO A 250 0.48 9.80 9.48
CA PRO A 250 -0.52 10.03 10.53
C PRO A 250 -1.77 9.17 10.43
N SER A 251 -2.02 8.54 9.28
CA SER A 251 -3.19 7.70 9.04
C SER A 251 -2.87 6.48 8.18
N VAL A 252 -3.83 5.58 8.18
CA VAL A 252 -3.85 4.42 7.28
C VAL A 252 -5.22 4.28 6.64
N MET A 253 -5.28 4.20 5.32
CA MET A 253 -6.49 3.79 4.61
C MET A 253 -6.57 2.27 4.64
N ILE A 254 -7.73 1.74 5.01
CA ILE A 254 -8.07 0.33 4.91
C ILE A 254 -9.12 0.17 3.84
N TYR A 255 -8.74 -0.52 2.76
CA TYR A 255 -9.63 -0.78 1.63
C TYR A 255 -9.74 -2.29 1.38
N THR A 256 -10.95 -2.83 1.52
CA THR A 256 -11.19 -4.28 1.41
C THR A 256 -11.41 -4.77 -0.02
N GLY A 257 -10.94 -4.03 -1.02
CA GLY A 257 -11.05 -4.45 -2.43
C GLY A 257 -12.50 -4.54 -2.93
N ASN A 258 -13.34 -3.59 -2.53
CA ASN A 258 -14.80 -3.59 -2.72
C ASN A 258 -15.23 -3.61 -4.20
N TRP A 259 -14.34 -3.23 -5.13
CA TRP A 259 -14.61 -3.05 -6.56
C TRP A 259 -13.53 -3.70 -7.43
N LEU A 260 -12.93 -4.81 -6.99
CA LEU A 260 -11.93 -5.55 -7.78
C LEU A 260 -12.56 -6.33 -8.94
N ALA A 261 -13.80 -6.79 -8.77
CA ALA A 261 -14.50 -7.55 -9.81
C ALA A 261 -14.72 -6.73 -11.08
N GLY A 262 -14.34 -7.30 -12.21
CA GLY A 262 -14.54 -6.69 -13.53
C GLY A 262 -13.56 -5.59 -13.92
N GLY A 263 -12.72 -5.10 -12.97
CA GLY A 263 -11.75 -4.04 -13.21
C GLY A 263 -10.31 -4.54 -13.42
N CYS A 264 -10.03 -5.79 -13.12
CA CYS A 264 -8.69 -6.35 -13.13
C CYS A 264 -8.45 -7.27 -14.34
N PRO A 265 -7.28 -7.16 -15.00
CA PRO A 265 -6.85 -8.13 -16.02
C PRO A 265 -6.56 -9.52 -15.43
N GLU A 266 -6.03 -10.42 -16.24
CA GLU A 266 -5.66 -11.77 -15.81
C GLU A 266 -4.65 -11.75 -14.64
N THR A 267 -4.99 -12.46 -13.56
CA THR A 267 -4.19 -12.54 -12.32
C THR A 267 -2.96 -13.42 -12.49
N LYS A 268 -2.06 -13.43 -11.49
CA LYS A 268 -0.85 -14.29 -11.50
C LYS A 268 -1.17 -15.78 -11.55
N SER A 269 -2.24 -16.21 -10.88
CA SER A 269 -2.72 -17.61 -10.84
C SER A 269 -3.60 -17.97 -12.04
N GLY A 270 -3.89 -17.02 -12.94
CA GLY A 270 -4.87 -17.17 -14.02
C GLY A 270 -6.31 -16.95 -13.53
N GLY A 271 -7.11 -16.27 -14.30
CA GLY A 271 -8.48 -15.91 -13.90
C GLY A 271 -8.63 -14.40 -13.65
N ARG A 272 -9.53 -14.03 -12.75
CA ARG A 272 -9.81 -12.63 -12.38
C ARG A 272 -10.03 -12.52 -10.89
N TYR A 273 -9.71 -11.37 -10.33
CA TYR A 273 -10.06 -11.06 -8.95
C TYR A 273 -11.56 -10.76 -8.83
N ASN A 274 -12.13 -11.22 -7.73
CA ASN A 274 -13.45 -10.84 -7.27
C ASN A 274 -13.34 -9.73 -6.24
N ASP A 275 -14.46 -9.11 -5.90
CA ASP A 275 -14.55 -8.21 -4.77
C ASP A 275 -14.08 -8.93 -3.50
N TYR A 276 -13.32 -8.23 -2.69
CA TYR A 276 -12.75 -8.73 -1.42
C TYR A 276 -11.66 -9.81 -1.56
N ASP A 277 -11.07 -10.02 -2.72
CA ASP A 277 -9.94 -10.95 -2.87
C ASP A 277 -8.61 -10.41 -2.31
N GLY A 278 -8.58 -9.13 -1.93
CA GLY A 278 -7.42 -8.50 -1.29
C GLY A 278 -7.80 -7.31 -0.43
N VAL A 279 -6.96 -6.98 0.55
CA VAL A 279 -7.09 -5.77 1.38
C VAL A 279 -5.86 -4.90 1.21
N ALA A 280 -6.06 -3.61 0.88
CA ALA A 280 -5.01 -2.60 0.85
C ALA A 280 -4.87 -1.93 2.23
N ILE A 281 -3.61 -1.69 2.64
CA ILE A 281 -3.24 -1.01 3.88
C ILE A 281 -2.29 0.12 3.49
N GLU A 282 -2.86 1.30 3.26
CA GLU A 282 -2.16 2.42 2.67
C GLU A 282 -1.84 3.48 3.72
N CYS A 283 -0.59 3.50 4.18
CA CYS A 283 -0.14 4.52 5.13
C CYS A 283 0.07 5.84 4.40
N GLN A 284 -0.64 6.88 4.80
CA GLN A 284 -0.63 8.18 4.13
C GLN A 284 -1.02 9.32 5.07
N ASN A 285 -0.83 10.56 4.63
CA ASN A 285 -1.45 11.70 5.30
C ASN A 285 -2.97 11.64 5.11
N TYR A 286 -3.70 12.40 5.90
CA TYR A 286 -5.16 12.46 5.79
C TYR A 286 -5.56 12.86 4.37
N PRO A 287 -6.51 12.14 3.74
CA PRO A 287 -7.06 12.58 2.47
C PRO A 287 -7.64 13.99 2.59
N ASP A 288 -7.56 14.77 1.51
CA ASP A 288 -8.06 16.15 1.44
C ASP A 288 -7.46 17.14 2.48
N ALA A 289 -6.32 16.80 3.10
CA ALA A 289 -5.72 17.61 4.16
C ALA A 289 -5.38 19.04 3.72
N VAL A 290 -5.22 19.29 2.42
CA VAL A 290 -4.97 20.64 1.88
C VAL A 290 -6.12 21.60 2.15
N ASN A 291 -7.34 21.09 2.28
CA ASN A 291 -8.57 21.86 2.53
C ASN A 291 -8.95 21.93 4.01
N HIS A 292 -8.20 21.22 4.88
CA HIS A 292 -8.47 21.12 6.32
C HIS A 292 -7.26 21.60 7.15
N PRO A 293 -7.21 22.89 7.55
CA PRO A 293 -6.07 23.46 8.29
C PRO A 293 -5.77 22.77 9.62
N GLU A 294 -6.76 22.08 10.20
CA GLU A 294 -6.65 21.30 11.44
C GLU A 294 -5.94 19.95 11.25
N PHE A 295 -5.78 19.49 9.99
CA PHE A 295 -5.10 18.25 9.67
C PHE A 295 -3.58 18.44 9.55
N PRO A 296 -2.79 17.38 9.68
CA PRO A 296 -1.36 17.45 9.36
C PRO A 296 -1.14 17.96 7.93
N SER A 297 -0.29 18.98 7.78
CA SER A 297 -0.10 19.66 6.50
C SER A 297 0.49 18.72 5.42
N PRO A 298 -0.10 18.65 4.22
CA PRO A 298 0.44 17.89 3.10
C PRO A 298 1.40 18.73 2.24
N LEU A 299 1.67 19.98 2.64
CA LEU A 299 2.45 20.93 1.83
C LEU A 299 3.95 20.67 1.96
N LEU A 300 4.61 20.58 0.82
CA LEU A 300 6.07 20.62 0.68
C LEU A 300 6.50 21.96 0.07
N ARG A 301 7.48 22.62 0.68
CA ARG A 301 8.00 23.92 0.23
C ARG A 301 9.40 23.76 -0.37
N PRO A 302 9.83 24.68 -1.24
CA PRO A 302 11.21 24.75 -1.70
C PRO A 302 12.20 24.76 -0.52
N GLY A 303 13.22 23.91 -0.62
CA GLY A 303 14.23 23.74 0.43
C GLY A 303 13.87 22.74 1.52
N GLU A 304 12.62 22.29 1.62
CA GLU A 304 12.22 21.18 2.49
C GLU A 304 12.42 19.84 1.79
N THR A 305 12.49 18.77 2.58
CA THR A 305 12.53 17.40 2.08
C THR A 305 11.34 16.62 2.69
N TYR A 306 10.47 16.12 1.83
CA TYR A 306 9.49 15.10 2.23
C TYR A 306 10.23 13.78 2.46
N CYS A 307 9.98 13.15 3.61
CA CYS A 307 10.57 11.86 3.93
C CYS A 307 9.54 11.04 4.71
N GLN A 308 9.05 9.95 4.11
CA GLN A 308 8.06 9.07 4.73
C GLN A 308 8.45 7.61 4.55
N LYS A 309 8.11 6.79 5.55
CA LYS A 309 8.43 5.36 5.57
C LYS A 309 7.19 4.52 5.80
N ILE A 310 7.16 3.38 5.08
CA ILE A 310 6.22 2.29 5.31
C ILE A 310 7.05 1.02 5.45
N VAL A 311 6.79 0.23 6.49
CA VAL A 311 7.45 -1.05 6.72
C VAL A 311 6.41 -2.16 6.81
N PHE A 312 6.55 -3.18 5.98
CA PHE A 312 5.78 -4.41 6.02
C PHE A 312 6.66 -5.52 6.60
N ARG A 313 6.43 -5.90 7.85
CA ARG A 313 7.18 -6.96 8.53
C ARG A 313 6.35 -8.23 8.53
N PHE A 314 6.75 -9.20 7.71
CA PHE A 314 6.07 -10.47 7.56
C PHE A 314 6.56 -11.49 8.59
N GLY A 315 5.62 -12.32 9.07
CA GLY A 315 5.91 -13.36 10.04
C GLY A 315 4.79 -14.38 10.12
N THR A 316 4.88 -15.21 11.17
CA THR A 316 3.84 -16.18 11.51
C THR A 316 3.49 -16.08 12.99
N PHE A 317 2.24 -16.37 13.32
CA PHE A 317 1.77 -16.49 14.71
C PHE A 317 1.31 -17.91 15.01
N ALA A 318 1.29 -18.26 16.29
CA ALA A 318 0.90 -19.59 16.77
C ALA A 318 -0.62 -19.82 16.70
#